data_bd4ba78f7dd5b17c9871b376512ddc74
#
_entry.id   bd4ba78f7dd5b17c9871b376512ddc74
#
_cell.length_a   1.000
_cell.length_b   1.000
_cell.length_c   1.000
_cell.angle_alpha   90.00
_cell.angle_beta   90.00
_cell.angle_gamma   90.00
#
_symmetry.space_group_name_H-M   'P 1'
#
loop_
_entity.id
_entity.type
_entity.pdbx_description
1 polymer ?
#
loop_
_entity_poly.entity_id
_entity_poly.type
_entity_poly.pdbx_seq_one_letter_code
_entity_poly.pdbx_strand_id
1 'polypeptide(L)' 'MEVHLRHQPTALSRGRIKRLEGEGSPEYRLRVGEVRVFYDIEADEVRVVAIVPKAAAEDWLRKVGK' A
#
# COMPACT_ATOMS: atom_id res chain seq x y z
N MET A 1 9.71 -3.43 7.80
CA MET A 1 9.03 -2.72 8.85
C MET A 1 7.65 -3.25 9.05
N GLU A 2 7.28 -3.45 10.29
CA GLU A 2 6.00 -3.97 10.56
C GLU A 2 5.15 -2.98 11.23
N VAL A 3 3.97 -2.74 10.78
CA VAL A 3 3.07 -1.77 11.36
C VAL A 3 1.80 -2.49 11.75
N HIS A 4 1.44 -2.36 13.02
CA HIS A 4 0.23 -2.99 13.46
C HIS A 4 -0.88 -2.01 13.48
N LEU A 5 -1.74 -2.07 12.50
CA LEU A 5 -2.86 -1.20 12.43
C LEU A 5 -4.03 -1.96 12.88
N ARG A 6 -4.31 -1.89 14.14
CA ARG A 6 -5.34 -2.58 14.62
C ARG A 6 -6.59 -2.09 14.31
N HIS A 7 -6.97 -1.04 14.15
CA HIS A 7 -8.22 -0.74 13.84
C HIS A 7 -8.46 -0.11 12.81
N GLN A 8 -9.38 0.09 12.41
CA GLN A 8 -9.80 0.47 11.32
C GLN A 8 -9.33 1.65 10.90
N PRO A 9 -8.49 1.64 10.11
CA PRO A 9 -7.97 2.71 9.50
C PRO A 9 -8.91 3.27 8.52
N THR A 10 -9.97 2.63 8.34
CA THR A 10 -10.84 3.04 7.29
C THR A 10 -11.30 4.44 7.43
N ALA A 11 -11.47 4.91 8.60
CA ALA A 11 -11.94 6.25 8.78
C ALA A 11 -10.95 7.25 8.25
N LEU A 12 -9.67 6.97 8.41
CA LEU A 12 -8.69 7.89 7.98
C LEU A 12 -8.31 7.71 6.56
N SER A 13 -8.51 6.54 6.03
CA SER A 13 -7.98 6.27 4.75
C SER A 13 -9.00 6.14 3.68
N ARG A 14 -10.25 6.55 3.96
CA ARG A 14 -11.21 6.46 2.97
C ARG A 14 -10.78 7.19 1.76
N GLY A 15 -10.73 6.64 0.64
CA GLY A 15 -10.28 7.28 -0.56
C GLY A 15 -8.78 7.32 -0.72
N ARG A 16 -8.06 6.96 0.31
CA ARG A 16 -6.61 6.98 0.21
C ARG A 16 -6.06 5.58 0.04
N ILE A 17 -6.80 4.57 0.44
CA ILE A 17 -6.37 3.21 0.29
C ILE A 17 -7.06 2.62 -0.91
N LYS A 18 -6.29 1.99 -1.77
CA LYS A 18 -6.84 1.40 -2.95
C LYS A 18 -6.29 0.01 -3.08
N ARG A 19 -7.16 -0.95 -3.40
CA ARG A 19 -6.70 -2.30 -3.64
C ARG A 19 -6.17 -2.39 -5.05
N LEU A 20 -5.00 -2.95 -5.20
CA LEU A 20 -4.38 -3.08 -6.49
C LEU A 20 -4.85 -4.36 -7.16
N GLU A 21 -5.01 -4.29 -8.47
CA GLU A 21 -5.44 -5.45 -9.20
C GLU A 21 -4.27 -6.34 -9.53
N GLY A 22 -4.51 -7.55 -9.87
CA GLY A 22 -3.47 -8.49 -10.21
C GLY A 22 -3.18 -9.39 -9.04
N GLU A 23 -2.37 -10.40 -9.29
CA GLU A 23 -2.03 -11.33 -8.25
C GLU A 23 -0.72 -10.98 -7.63
N GLY A 24 -0.54 -11.39 -6.43
CA GLY A 24 0.72 -11.19 -5.75
C GLY A 24 0.81 -9.87 -5.05
N SER A 25 1.95 -9.63 -4.49
CA SER A 25 2.21 -8.46 -3.68
C SER A 25 2.71 -7.33 -4.54
N PRO A 26 2.41 -6.10 -4.20
CA PRO A 26 1.60 -5.68 -3.07
C PRO A 26 0.11 -5.70 -3.42
N GLU A 27 -0.72 -5.80 -2.40
CA GLU A 27 -2.15 -5.84 -2.65
C GLU A 27 -2.83 -4.50 -2.43
N TYR A 28 -2.20 -3.62 -1.67
CA TYR A 28 -2.81 -2.35 -1.34
C TYR A 28 -1.85 -1.18 -1.50
N ARG A 29 -2.43 -0.03 -1.77
CA ARG A 29 -1.66 1.19 -1.87
C ARG A 29 -2.28 2.25 -0.99
N LEU A 30 -1.48 2.92 -0.19
CA LEU A 30 -1.94 4.01 0.64
C LEU A 30 -1.28 5.30 0.16
N ARG A 31 -2.09 6.32 -0.08
CA ARG A 31 -1.57 7.58 -0.52
C ARG A 31 -1.40 8.51 0.66
N VAL A 32 -0.22 8.96 0.91
CA VAL A 32 0.08 9.85 2.00
C VAL A 32 0.86 11.01 1.44
N GLY A 33 0.19 12.12 1.19
CA GLY A 33 0.85 13.29 0.63
C GLY A 33 1.55 12.96 -0.68
N GLU A 34 2.85 13.19 -0.71
CA GLU A 34 3.63 12.93 -1.90
C GLU A 34 4.25 11.55 -1.89
N VAL A 35 3.83 10.69 -1.00
CA VAL A 35 4.42 9.38 -0.86
C VAL A 35 3.36 8.32 -1.06
N ARG A 36 3.75 7.20 -1.60
CA ARG A 36 2.86 6.07 -1.78
C ARG A 36 3.43 4.89 -1.03
N VAL A 37 2.59 4.27 -0.18
CA VAL A 37 3.00 3.13 0.61
C VAL A 37 2.31 1.91 0.04
N PHE A 38 3.07 0.91 -0.33
CA PHE A 38 2.52 -0.32 -0.86
C PHE A 38 2.64 -1.38 0.20
N TYR A 39 1.56 -2.08 0.47
CA TYR A 39 1.56 -3.02 1.57
C TYR A 39 0.60 -4.18 1.32
N ASP A 40 0.74 -5.20 2.13
CA ASP A 40 -0.13 -6.36 2.10
C ASP A 40 -0.73 -6.52 3.47
N ILE A 41 -1.88 -7.14 3.52
CA ILE A 41 -2.51 -7.46 4.79
C ILE A 41 -2.54 -8.97 4.91
N GLU A 42 -1.98 -9.48 6.01
CA GLU A 42 -1.92 -10.88 6.21
C GLU A 42 -2.33 -11.17 7.63
N ALA A 43 -3.35 -11.93 7.82
CA ALA A 43 -3.92 -12.18 9.13
C ALA A 43 -4.31 -10.83 9.69
N ASP A 44 -3.81 -10.40 10.76
CA ASP A 44 -4.15 -9.11 11.28
C ASP A 44 -2.99 -8.16 11.17
N GLU A 45 -2.06 -8.42 10.30
CA GLU A 45 -0.88 -7.60 10.20
C GLU A 45 -0.78 -6.90 8.89
N VAL A 46 -0.25 -5.70 8.91
CA VAL A 46 0.02 -4.95 7.71
C VAL A 46 1.51 -5.07 7.45
N ARG A 47 1.86 -5.58 6.28
CA ARG A 47 3.25 -5.74 5.93
C ARG A 47 3.60 -4.72 4.87
N VAL A 48 4.45 -3.78 5.19
CA VAL A 48 4.82 -2.74 4.25
C VAL A 48 5.83 -3.31 3.26
N VAL A 49 5.48 -3.24 1.99
CA VAL A 49 6.32 -3.77 0.93
C VAL A 49 7.28 -2.70 0.44
N ALA A 50 6.79 -1.50 0.24
CA ALA A 50 7.64 -0.45 -0.28
C ALA A 50 7.04 0.91 0.03
N ILE A 51 7.89 1.90 0.16
CA ILE A 51 7.46 3.28 0.34
C ILE A 51 8.20 4.05 -0.72
N VAL A 52 7.47 4.61 -1.66
CA VAL A 52 8.09 5.32 -2.77
C VAL A 52 7.45 6.67 -2.98
N PRO A 53 8.16 7.62 -3.54
CA PRO A 53 7.59 8.92 -3.83
C PRO A 53 6.56 8.79 -4.94
N LYS A 54 5.62 9.72 -4.96
CA LYS A 54 4.58 9.71 -5.94
C LYS A 54 5.14 9.61 -7.35
N ALA A 55 6.20 10.34 -7.62
CA ALA A 55 6.77 10.37 -8.96
C ALA A 55 7.32 9.01 -9.40
N ALA A 56 7.70 8.18 -8.47
CA ALA A 56 8.27 6.90 -8.82
C ALA A 56 7.29 5.75 -8.66
N ALA A 57 6.10 6.03 -8.19
CA ALA A 57 5.17 4.96 -7.86
C ALA A 57 4.75 4.14 -9.07
N GLU A 58 4.47 4.81 -10.18
CA GLU A 58 4.05 4.09 -11.35
C GLU A 58 5.13 3.21 -11.91
N ASP A 59 6.36 3.70 -11.92
CA ASP A 59 7.46 2.91 -12.42
C ASP A 59 7.68 1.71 -11.50
N TRP A 60 7.55 1.93 -10.21
CA TRP A 60 7.74 0.85 -9.27
C TRP A 60 6.68 -0.23 -9.47
N LEU A 61 5.42 0.19 -9.67
CA LEU A 61 4.35 -0.76 -9.90
C LEU A 61 4.59 -1.55 -11.19
N ARG A 62 5.07 -0.88 -12.20
CA ARG A 62 5.33 -1.55 -13.45
C ARG A 62 6.41 -2.61 -13.27
N LYS A 63 7.39 -2.34 -12.45
CA LYS A 63 8.46 -3.30 -12.23
C LYS A 63 7.98 -4.54 -11.51
N VAL A 64 6.99 -4.41 -10.65
CA VAL A 64 6.50 -5.56 -9.92
C VAL A 64 5.34 -6.23 -10.64
N GLY A 65 4.97 -5.72 -11.79
CA GLY A 65 3.95 -6.40 -12.58
C GLY A 65 2.53 -6.00 -12.25
N LYS A 66 2.37 -4.89 -11.63
CA LYS A 66 1.03 -4.40 -11.33
C LYS A 66 0.70 -3.24 -12.23
#